data_6414425c7d168b14c4976e6482c9eac1
#
_entry.id   6414425c7d168b14c4976e6482c9eac1
#
_cell.length_a   1.000
_cell.length_b   1.000
_cell.length_c   1.000
_cell.angle_alpha   90.00
_cell.angle_beta   90.00
_cell.angle_gamma   90.00
#
_symmetry.space_group_name_H-M   'P 1'
#
loop_
_entity.id
_entity.type
_entity.pdbx_description
1 polymer ?
#
loop_
_entity_poly.entity_id
_entity_poly.type
_entity_poly.pdbx_seq_one_letter_code
_entity_poly.pdbx_strand_id
1 'polypeptide(L)'
;MKFQINNITENAATLLRRAGYTFQYEDHGEMSFVRPLATAGYPRYHLYAKTSGLNLEISFHLDQKAHTYGNETRHHGEYENEGALKQEADRLKSILTPLPPTDY
;
A
#
# COMPACT_ATOMS: atom_id res chain seq x y z
N MET A 1 -2.06 8.30 -2.29
CA MET A 1 -1.39 7.92 -3.57
C MET A 1 -2.07 6.71 -4.17
N LYS A 2 -2.33 6.72 -5.44
CA LYS A 2 -3.02 5.64 -6.12
C LYS A 2 -2.29 5.19 -7.35
N PHE A 3 -2.33 3.91 -7.63
CA PHE A 3 -1.79 3.38 -8.87
C PHE A 3 -2.37 1.99 -9.14
N GLN A 4 -2.10 1.44 -10.29
CA GLN A 4 -2.65 0.17 -10.71
C GLN A 4 -1.54 -0.72 -11.23
N ILE A 5 -1.58 -2.01 -10.87
CA ILE A 5 -0.68 -3.00 -11.42
C ILE A 5 -1.51 -3.89 -12.34
N ASN A 6 -1.07 -4.07 -13.56
CA ASN A 6 -1.82 -4.87 -14.53
C ASN A 6 -1.30 -6.29 -14.62
N ASN A 7 -2.19 -7.18 -14.93
CA ASN A 7 -1.83 -8.57 -15.23
C ASN A 7 -1.08 -9.28 -14.11
N ILE A 8 -1.62 -9.18 -12.90
CA ILE A 8 -1.00 -9.86 -11.77
C ILE A 8 -1.16 -11.37 -11.98
N THR A 9 -0.16 -12.13 -11.57
CA THR A 9 -0.16 -13.58 -11.76
C THR A 9 -0.36 -14.32 -10.44
N GLU A 10 -0.41 -13.62 -9.33
CA GLU A 10 -0.65 -14.22 -8.02
C GLU A 10 -1.73 -13.42 -7.35
N ASN A 11 -2.35 -13.96 -6.30
CA ASN A 11 -3.40 -13.19 -5.68
C ASN A 11 -2.82 -12.00 -4.90
N ALA A 12 -3.67 -11.01 -4.71
CA ALA A 12 -3.24 -9.74 -4.13
C ALA A 12 -2.67 -9.92 -2.73
N ALA A 13 -3.29 -10.75 -1.92
CA ALA A 13 -2.82 -10.95 -0.55
C ALA A 13 -1.42 -11.52 -0.51
N THR A 14 -1.13 -12.47 -1.39
CA THR A 14 0.20 -13.06 -1.47
C THR A 14 1.23 -12.02 -1.89
N LEU A 15 0.89 -11.23 -2.91
CA LEU A 15 1.79 -10.21 -3.40
C LEU A 15 2.07 -9.16 -2.34
N LEU A 16 1.05 -8.70 -1.64
CA LEU A 16 1.22 -7.65 -0.65
C LEU A 16 1.94 -8.15 0.60
N ARG A 17 1.71 -9.41 0.96
CA ARG A 17 2.43 -9.98 2.07
C ARG A 17 3.92 -10.06 1.73
N ARG A 18 4.25 -10.40 0.50
CA ARG A 18 5.64 -10.43 0.06
C ARG A 18 6.25 -9.03 0.11
N ALA A 19 5.44 -8.01 -0.09
CA ALA A 19 5.92 -6.63 -0.01
C ALA A 19 6.01 -6.12 1.43
N GLY A 20 5.71 -6.97 2.40
CA GLY A 20 5.86 -6.59 3.81
C GLY A 20 4.59 -6.10 4.46
N TYR A 21 3.46 -6.23 3.78
CA TYR A 21 2.19 -5.77 4.32
C TYR A 21 1.46 -6.89 5.06
N THR A 22 0.72 -6.51 6.08
CA THR A 22 -0.11 -7.43 6.86
C THR A 22 -1.56 -7.13 6.56
N PHE A 23 -2.31 -8.16 6.24
CA PHE A 23 -3.74 -8.03 5.95
C PHE A 23 -4.50 -7.70 7.22
N GLN A 24 -5.45 -6.80 7.15
CA GLN A 24 -6.30 -6.45 8.28
C GLN A 24 -7.73 -6.93 8.11
N TYR A 25 -8.38 -6.56 7.02
CA TYR A 25 -9.77 -6.94 6.79
C TYR A 25 -10.16 -6.68 5.35
N GLU A 26 -11.30 -7.19 4.98
CA GLU A 26 -11.87 -6.95 3.65
C GLU A 26 -13.27 -6.41 3.82
N ASP A 27 -13.63 -5.40 3.04
CA ASP A 27 -14.94 -4.80 3.11
C ASP A 27 -15.37 -4.45 1.72
N HIS A 28 -16.49 -5.02 1.27
CA HIS A 28 -17.05 -4.76 -0.06
C HIS A 28 -16.01 -4.95 -1.18
N GLY A 29 -15.20 -5.99 -1.05
CA GLY A 29 -14.25 -6.32 -2.10
C GLY A 29 -12.93 -5.56 -2.02
N GLU A 30 -12.80 -4.66 -1.06
CA GLU A 30 -11.56 -3.92 -0.89
C GLU A 30 -10.83 -4.43 0.34
N MET A 31 -9.57 -4.79 0.19
CA MET A 31 -8.77 -5.33 1.28
C MET A 31 -7.90 -4.25 1.89
N SER A 32 -7.78 -4.27 3.21
CA SER A 32 -6.97 -3.29 3.95
C SER A 32 -5.72 -3.96 4.48
N PHE A 33 -4.59 -3.32 4.28
CA PHE A 33 -3.29 -3.83 4.72
C PHE A 33 -2.51 -2.72 5.41
N VAL A 34 -1.57 -3.10 6.28
CA VAL A 34 -0.68 -2.12 6.92
C VAL A 34 0.76 -2.61 6.86
N ARG A 35 1.69 -1.67 6.83
CA ARG A 35 3.11 -1.96 6.91
C ARG A 35 3.73 -0.96 7.87
N PRO A 36 3.92 -1.35 9.15
CA PRO A 36 4.52 -0.44 10.12
C PRO A 36 5.98 -0.16 9.81
N LEU A 37 6.41 1.04 10.08
CA LEU A 37 7.79 1.43 9.86
C LEU A 37 8.59 1.49 11.15
N ALA A 38 7.94 1.25 12.28
CA ALA A 38 8.61 1.26 13.57
C ALA A 38 7.98 0.21 14.48
N THR A 39 8.72 -0.20 15.49
CA THR A 39 8.24 -1.22 16.41
C THR A 39 6.97 -0.83 17.11
N ALA A 40 6.79 0.43 17.36
CA ALA A 40 5.58 0.90 18.04
C ALA A 40 4.35 0.85 17.15
N GLY A 41 4.51 0.54 15.88
CA GLY A 41 3.39 0.41 14.96
C GLY A 41 3.12 1.64 14.12
N TYR A 42 3.71 2.76 14.46
CA TYR A 42 3.56 4.00 13.71
C TYR A 42 4.90 4.70 13.64
N PRO A 43 5.15 5.44 12.57
CA PRO A 43 4.27 5.60 11.43
C PRO A 43 4.10 4.30 10.66
N ARG A 44 3.06 4.23 9.86
CA ARG A 44 2.83 3.02 9.07
C ARG A 44 2.17 3.39 7.76
N TYR A 45 2.41 2.60 6.72
CA TYR A 45 1.65 2.75 5.50
C TYR A 45 0.35 1.97 5.66
N HIS A 46 -0.74 2.57 5.21
CA HIS A 46 -2.04 1.94 5.22
C HIS A 46 -2.48 1.84 3.77
N LEU A 47 -2.75 0.64 3.31
CA LEU A 47 -2.98 0.37 1.91
C LEU A 47 -4.30 -0.32 1.69
N TYR A 48 -5.02 0.11 0.67
CA TYR A 48 -6.26 -0.53 0.26
C TYR A 48 -6.03 -1.12 -1.12
N ALA A 49 -6.44 -2.36 -1.31
CA ALA A 49 -6.24 -3.07 -2.57
C ALA A 49 -7.54 -3.67 -3.07
N LYS A 50 -7.81 -3.51 -4.35
CA LYS A 50 -9.00 -4.03 -4.96
C LYS A 50 -8.63 -4.65 -6.30
N THR A 51 -9.13 -5.85 -6.58
CA THR A 51 -8.85 -6.47 -7.85
C THR A 51 -9.98 -6.23 -8.83
N SER A 52 -9.63 -6.06 -10.08
CA SER A 52 -10.59 -5.91 -11.16
C SER A 52 -10.05 -6.75 -12.30
N GLY A 53 -10.57 -7.95 -12.47
CA GLY A 53 -10.00 -8.91 -13.41
C GLY A 53 -8.60 -9.28 -12.95
N LEU A 54 -7.61 -9.07 -13.81
CA LEU A 54 -6.23 -9.35 -13.46
C LEU A 54 -5.48 -8.09 -13.04
N ASN A 55 -6.20 -7.00 -12.83
CA ASN A 55 -5.57 -5.75 -12.44
C ASN A 55 -5.75 -5.51 -10.95
N LEU A 56 -4.75 -4.92 -10.34
CA LEU A 56 -4.76 -4.62 -8.91
C LEU A 56 -4.72 -3.12 -8.72
N GLU A 57 -5.77 -2.58 -8.13
CA GLU A 57 -5.85 -1.15 -7.85
C GLU A 57 -5.38 -0.91 -6.42
N ILE A 58 -4.46 0.00 -6.24
CA ILE A 58 -3.87 0.28 -4.94
C ILE A 58 -4.04 1.75 -4.60
N SER A 59 -4.45 1.99 -3.35
CA SER A 59 -4.52 3.33 -2.79
C SER A 59 -3.87 3.27 -1.42
N PHE A 60 -2.94 4.17 -1.13
CA PHE A 60 -2.29 4.11 0.18
C PHE A 60 -1.88 5.48 0.68
N HIS A 61 -1.67 5.56 1.96
CA HIS A 61 -1.23 6.78 2.62
C HIS A 61 -0.35 6.41 3.81
N LEU A 62 0.25 7.41 4.41
CA LEU A 62 1.12 7.21 5.57
C LEU A 62 0.40 7.73 6.81
N ASP A 63 0.17 6.86 7.77
CA ASP A 63 -0.42 7.24 9.05
C ASP A 63 0.72 7.54 10.01
N GLN A 64 0.74 8.75 10.53
CA GLN A 64 1.82 9.18 11.40
C GLN A 64 1.67 8.70 12.82
N LYS A 65 0.48 8.64 13.35
CA LYS A 65 0.24 8.25 14.67
C LYS A 65 -0.98 7.49 14.79
N ALA A 66 -1.12 6.76 15.86
CA ALA A 66 -2.26 5.95 16.09
C ALA A 66 -3.46 6.83 16.11
N HIS A 67 -3.84 7.51 17.00
CA HIS A 67 -5.04 8.26 17.05
C HIS A 67 -4.74 9.60 17.60
N THR A 68 -5.26 10.60 17.01
CA THR A 68 -4.99 11.86 17.55
C THR A 68 -6.21 12.44 17.98
N TYR A 69 -6.28 13.03 19.04
CA TYR A 69 -7.31 13.68 19.40
C TYR A 69 -7.38 14.90 18.93
N GLY A 70 -8.08 15.18 18.49
CA GLY A 70 -8.29 16.30 18.19
C GLY A 70 -7.64 17.24 17.62
N ASN A 71 -7.36 17.61 17.18
CA ASN A 71 -6.79 18.57 16.81
C ASN A 71 -6.11 18.58 15.81
N GLU A 72 -5.96 18.27 15.34
CA GLU A 72 -5.40 18.39 14.60
C GLU A 72 -5.16 18.66 13.51
N THR A 73 -4.96 18.73 12.84
CA THR A 73 -4.68 19.28 11.98
C THR A 73 -3.97 18.78 11.20
N ARG A 74 -3.99 18.19 10.66
CA ARG A 74 -3.56 17.76 10.07
C ARG A 74 -3.25 17.58 8.79
N HIS A 75 -3.51 17.95 7.86
CA HIS A 75 -3.27 17.84 6.57
C HIS A 75 -1.90 18.15 6.21
N HIS A 76 -1.16 18.74 7.02
CA HIS A 76 0.14 19.07 6.64
C HIS A 76 0.97 17.88 6.42
N GLY A 77 0.67 16.81 7.10
CA GLY A 77 1.45 15.63 7.01
C GLY A 77 1.49 15.02 5.64
N GLU A 78 0.45 15.17 4.88
CA GLU A 78 0.41 14.64 3.57
C GLU A 78 1.46 15.24 2.69
N TYR A 79 1.63 16.52 2.73
CA TYR A 79 2.60 17.16 1.89
C TYR A 79 4.00 16.81 2.33
N GLU A 80 4.21 16.69 3.62
CA GLU A 80 5.54 16.38 4.11
C GLU A 80 5.94 14.98 3.76
N ASN A 81 4.99 14.10 3.53
CA ASN A 81 5.29 12.72 3.26
C ASN A 81 5.27 12.37 1.79
N GLU A 82 5.19 13.36 0.94
CA GLU A 82 5.07 13.08 -0.48
C GLU A 82 6.26 12.29 -1.02
N GLY A 83 7.46 12.60 -0.58
CA GLY A 83 8.64 11.86 -1.00
C GLY A 83 8.61 10.42 -0.53
N ALA A 84 8.18 10.20 0.70
CA ALA A 84 8.09 8.85 1.24
C ALA A 84 7.04 8.04 0.48
N LEU A 85 5.91 8.66 0.16
CA LEU A 85 4.87 7.97 -0.60
C LEU A 85 5.35 7.59 -1.98
N LYS A 86 6.10 8.47 -2.62
CA LYS A 86 6.61 8.15 -3.94
C LYS A 86 7.61 7.01 -3.87
N GLN A 87 8.47 7.00 -2.88
CA GLN A 87 9.43 5.92 -2.73
C GLN A 87 8.72 4.60 -2.49
N GLU A 88 7.67 4.62 -1.67
CA GLU A 88 6.93 3.39 -1.40
C GLU A 88 6.17 2.95 -2.65
N ALA A 89 5.62 3.89 -3.42
CA ALA A 89 4.93 3.52 -4.66
C ALA A 89 5.91 2.84 -5.61
N ASP A 90 7.12 3.37 -5.74
CA ASP A 90 8.12 2.80 -6.62
C ASP A 90 8.53 1.40 -6.15
N ARG A 91 8.69 1.22 -4.84
CA ARG A 91 9.02 -0.07 -4.26
C ARG A 91 7.90 -1.08 -4.53
N LEU A 92 6.65 -0.67 -4.30
CA LEU A 92 5.50 -1.54 -4.53
C LEU A 92 5.40 -1.93 -6.00
N LYS A 93 5.56 -0.97 -6.89
CA LYS A 93 5.49 -1.28 -8.32
C LYS A 93 6.56 -2.28 -8.72
N SER A 94 7.73 -2.17 -8.14
CA SER A 94 8.81 -3.09 -8.44
C SER A 94 8.50 -4.50 -7.95
N ILE A 95 7.90 -4.64 -6.78
CA ILE A 95 7.60 -5.94 -6.21
C ILE A 95 6.36 -6.57 -6.83
N LEU A 96 5.35 -5.76 -7.10
CA LEU A 96 4.05 -6.28 -7.51
C LEU A 96 3.92 -6.49 -9.01
N THR A 97 4.71 -5.79 -9.80
CA THR A 97 4.60 -5.93 -11.25
C THR A 97 5.20 -7.27 -11.67
N PRO A 98 4.47 -8.06 -12.46
CA PRO A 98 5.01 -9.33 -12.90
C PRO A 98 6.25 -9.11 -13.76
N LEU A 99 7.19 -10.02 -13.65
CA LEU A 99 8.37 -9.93 -14.47
C LEU A 99 7.98 -10.21 -15.92
N PRO A 100 8.60 -9.52 -16.86
CA PRO A 100 8.30 -9.81 -18.25
C PRO A 100 8.79 -11.22 -18.62
N PRO A 101 8.16 -11.85 -19.58
CA PRO A 101 8.58 -13.15 -19.98
C PRO A 101 10.01 -13.10 -20.52
N THR A 102 10.75 -14.13 -20.21
CA THR A 102 12.08 -14.14 -20.72
C THR A 102 12.09 -14.82 -22.01
N ASP A 103 12.82 -14.33 -22.94
CA ASP A 103 12.83 -14.80 -24.21
C ASP A 103 14.12 -15.35 -24.48
N TYR A 104 14.44 -16.44 -24.22
CA TYR A 104 15.73 -17.01 -24.54
C TYR A 104 15.60 -18.18 -25.38
#